data_d34ba922cfd8c3b18ec296f0a8aa1f87
#
_entry.id   d34ba922cfd8c3b18ec296f0a8aa1f87
#
_cell.length_a   1.000
_cell.length_b   1.000
_cell.length_c   1.000
_cell.angle_alpha   90.00
_cell.angle_beta   90.00
_cell.angle_gamma   90.00
#
_symmetry.space_group_name_H-M   'P 1'
#
loop_
_entity.id
_entity.type
_entity.pdbx_description
1 polymer ?
#
loop_
_entity_poly.entity_id
_entity_poly.type
_entity_poly.pdbx_seq_one_letter_code
_entity_poly.pdbx_strand_id
1 'polypeptide(L)'
;MRVTHLSTYHLFGGAAVAANRLHRALQKQVWGDELIESTLLVGTPNRLEKHRSAPGVTYLANNFLAEQTAFGRFVAERLYFLPHERDTSVRFQFSPARFGANLNFHPAIQQADVLHLHWINFGFLSLSGLQSLFALGKPIVWTLHDQWAFTGGCHYSRGCTHFLTHCQQCPYLKKPGEQDLSSQVFDQKQTLFAEASIHFTPPSRWLAAEAQRSTLLQQFPFTVIPYAINQRIFRPIGRAEANAHFALPDTGNDRTRSARLLFGSANVTDTRKGFRYFADALTLLHQQHPELTPEILVFGKGRS
;
A
#
# COMPACT_ATOMS: atom_id res chain seq x y z
N MET A 1 -16.34 0.02 21.02
CA MET A 1 -15.28 -0.81 20.38
C MET A 1 -14.14 0.10 19.93
N ARG A 2 -12.90 -0.23 20.32
CA ARG A 2 -11.69 0.54 20.00
C ARG A 2 -10.85 -0.17 18.93
N VAL A 3 -10.65 0.49 17.78
CA VAL A 3 -9.88 -0.02 16.64
C VAL A 3 -8.60 0.82 16.47
N THR A 4 -7.44 0.18 16.52
CA THR A 4 -6.17 0.84 16.23
C THR A 4 -5.61 0.39 14.90
N HIS A 5 -5.58 1.31 13.93
CA HIS A 5 -4.96 1.13 12.64
C HIS A 5 -3.46 1.41 12.72
N LEU A 6 -2.63 0.55 12.12
CA LEU A 6 -1.19 0.71 12.04
C LEU A 6 -0.77 0.96 10.59
N SER A 7 -0.15 2.10 10.31
CA SER A 7 0.33 2.47 8.97
C SER A 7 1.67 3.18 9.07
N THR A 8 2.61 2.87 8.18
CA THR A 8 3.91 3.56 8.16
C THR A 8 3.75 5.05 7.93
N TYR A 9 2.83 5.46 7.05
CA TYR A 9 2.57 6.86 6.70
C TYR A 9 1.11 7.23 6.93
N HIS A 10 0.84 8.55 7.05
CA HIS A 10 -0.53 9.09 7.21
C HIS A 10 -1.22 9.33 5.86
N LEU A 11 -0.63 10.16 5.00
CA LEU A 11 -1.22 10.59 3.71
C LEU A 11 -0.29 10.34 2.51
N PHE A 12 0.89 9.79 2.75
CA PHE A 12 1.87 9.53 1.69
C PHE A 12 1.68 8.13 1.09
N GLY A 13 1.28 8.10 -0.18
CA GLY A 13 1.03 6.86 -0.92
C GLY A 13 -0.38 6.31 -0.77
N GLY A 14 -0.76 5.42 -1.70
CA GLY A 14 -2.13 4.89 -1.79
C GLY A 14 -2.59 4.14 -0.54
N ALA A 15 -1.71 3.34 0.05
CA ALA A 15 -1.99 2.57 1.25
C ALA A 15 -2.33 3.46 2.45
N ALA A 16 -1.52 4.50 2.68
CA ALA A 16 -1.73 5.45 3.77
C ALA A 16 -3.03 6.24 3.59
N VAL A 17 -3.31 6.71 2.36
CA VAL A 17 -4.57 7.40 2.04
C VAL A 17 -5.78 6.48 2.27
N ALA A 18 -5.69 5.21 1.90
CA ALA A 18 -6.76 4.23 2.12
C ALA A 18 -6.97 3.97 3.62
N ALA A 19 -5.90 3.78 4.39
CA ALA A 19 -5.96 3.61 5.84
C ALA A 19 -6.61 4.81 6.53
N ASN A 20 -6.18 6.03 6.19
CA ASN A 20 -6.75 7.27 6.74
C ASN A 20 -8.23 7.46 6.36
N ARG A 21 -8.64 7.12 5.13
CA ARG A 21 -10.05 7.17 4.72
C ARG A 21 -10.90 6.22 5.55
N LEU A 22 -10.44 4.99 5.75
CA LEU A 22 -11.14 4.00 6.55
C LEU A 22 -11.23 4.45 8.02
N HIS A 23 -10.12 4.88 8.62
CA HIS A 23 -10.09 5.44 9.97
C HIS A 23 -11.13 6.56 10.15
N ARG A 24 -11.16 7.55 9.25
CA ARG A 24 -12.12 8.65 9.31
C ARG A 24 -13.57 8.22 9.08
N ALA A 25 -13.80 7.16 8.30
CA ALA A 25 -15.13 6.61 8.09
C ALA A 25 -15.62 5.90 9.36
N LEU A 26 -14.75 5.12 10.02
CA LEU A 26 -15.10 4.40 11.24
C LEU A 26 -15.40 5.31 12.41
N GLN A 27 -14.73 6.46 12.55
CA GLN A 27 -15.03 7.44 13.60
C GLN A 27 -16.49 7.97 13.58
N LYS A 28 -17.24 7.70 12.54
CA LYS A 28 -18.65 8.11 12.36
C LYS A 28 -19.62 6.93 12.44
N GLN A 29 -19.13 5.75 12.76
CA GLN A 29 -19.91 4.53 12.83
C GLN A 29 -20.16 4.13 14.27
N VAL A 30 -21.22 3.36 14.47
CA VAL A 30 -21.57 2.74 15.74
C VAL A 30 -21.38 1.22 15.64
N TRP A 31 -21.11 0.60 16.76
CA TRP A 31 -21.14 -0.85 16.96
C TRP A 31 -22.02 -1.15 18.18
N GLY A 32 -23.19 -1.75 17.95
CA GLY A 32 -24.24 -1.74 18.96
C GLY A 32 -24.72 -0.30 19.19
N ASP A 33 -24.74 0.12 20.43
CA ASP A 33 -25.16 1.47 20.84
C ASP A 33 -24.00 2.45 21.05
N GLU A 34 -22.74 2.02 20.79
CA GLU A 34 -21.55 2.82 21.03
C GLU A 34 -20.85 3.23 19.73
N LEU A 35 -20.30 4.44 19.72
CA LEU A 35 -19.41 4.88 18.64
C LEU A 35 -18.14 4.04 18.58
N ILE A 36 -17.64 3.81 17.37
CA ILE A 36 -16.32 3.18 17.17
C ILE A 36 -15.25 4.22 17.47
N GLU A 37 -14.42 3.93 18.47
CA GLU A 37 -13.22 4.71 18.75
C GLU A 37 -12.11 4.24 17.82
N SER A 38 -11.89 4.98 16.75
CA SER A 38 -10.85 4.67 15.77
C SER A 38 -9.62 5.54 15.99
N THR A 39 -8.44 4.90 16.11
CA THR A 39 -7.12 5.53 16.20
C THR A 39 -6.26 5.11 15.03
N LEU A 40 -5.55 6.03 14.37
CA LEU A 40 -4.55 5.74 13.36
C LEU A 40 -3.15 6.00 13.94
N LEU A 41 -2.42 4.92 14.27
CA LEU A 41 -1.03 4.98 14.71
C LEU A 41 -0.10 4.96 13.50
N VAL A 42 0.61 6.07 13.32
CA VAL A 42 1.51 6.30 12.18
C VAL A 42 2.96 6.11 12.62
N GLY A 43 3.71 5.29 11.88
CA GLY A 43 5.10 4.96 12.21
C GLY A 43 6.06 6.13 12.03
N THR A 44 5.89 6.88 10.95
CA THR A 44 6.80 7.98 10.59
C THR A 44 6.03 9.11 9.94
N PRO A 45 6.16 10.35 10.43
CA PRO A 45 5.61 11.50 9.71
C PRO A 45 6.42 11.73 8.44
N ASN A 46 5.74 11.93 7.31
CA ASN A 46 6.39 12.50 6.15
C ASN A 46 6.72 13.97 6.46
N ARG A 47 7.87 14.47 6.01
CA ARG A 47 8.28 15.87 6.21
C ARG A 47 7.21 16.88 5.75
N LEU A 48 6.43 16.53 4.73
CA LEU A 48 5.32 17.33 4.22
C LEU A 48 4.04 17.25 5.09
N GLU A 49 3.99 16.30 6.03
CA GLU A 49 2.82 16.02 6.88
C GLU A 49 3.02 16.46 8.35
N LYS A 50 4.23 16.91 8.74
CA LYS A 50 4.64 17.23 10.11
C LYS A 50 3.70 18.18 10.89
N HIS A 51 2.85 18.90 10.21
CA HIS A 51 1.95 19.90 10.82
C HIS A 51 0.46 19.58 10.66
N ARG A 52 0.12 18.39 10.18
CA ARG A 52 -1.29 17.99 10.02
C ARG A 52 -1.75 17.15 11.21
N SER A 53 -2.08 17.82 12.32
CA SER A 53 -2.87 17.16 13.35
C SER A 53 -4.25 16.81 12.78
N ALA A 54 -4.71 15.59 13.01
CA ALA A 54 -6.03 15.15 12.63
C ALA A 54 -6.64 14.35 13.80
N PRO A 55 -7.95 14.43 14.02
CA PRO A 55 -8.60 13.70 15.10
C PRO A 55 -8.29 12.19 15.03
N GLY A 56 -7.89 11.62 16.15
CA GLY A 56 -7.57 10.19 16.27
C GLY A 56 -6.30 9.73 15.57
N VAL A 57 -5.47 10.65 15.04
CA VAL A 57 -4.16 10.31 14.45
C VAL A 57 -3.05 10.54 15.47
N THR A 58 -2.28 9.50 15.72
CA THR A 58 -1.13 9.53 16.63
C THR A 58 0.13 9.13 15.88
N TYR A 59 1.20 9.88 16.06
CA TYR A 59 2.50 9.57 15.45
C TYR A 59 3.41 8.92 16.50
N LEU A 60 4.00 7.77 16.13
CA LEU A 60 5.03 7.12 16.97
C LEU A 60 6.26 8.04 17.10
N ALA A 61 6.65 8.69 16.02
CA ALA A 61 7.71 9.67 15.96
C ALA A 61 7.14 11.08 16.22
N ASN A 62 6.83 11.40 17.48
CA ASN A 62 6.15 12.63 17.90
C ASN A 62 7.09 13.71 18.46
N ASN A 63 8.38 13.43 18.55
CA ASN A 63 9.41 14.37 18.97
C ASN A 63 10.71 14.11 18.20
N PHE A 64 11.70 15.01 18.31
CA PHE A 64 12.95 14.94 17.57
C PHE A 64 13.69 13.62 17.74
N LEU A 65 13.86 13.12 18.96
CA LEU A 65 14.56 11.85 19.21
C LEU A 65 13.81 10.65 18.60
N ALA A 66 12.51 10.63 18.73
CA ALA A 66 11.67 9.58 18.13
C ALA A 66 11.73 9.64 16.59
N GLU A 67 11.78 10.84 15.98
CA GLU A 67 11.98 11.02 14.54
C GLU A 67 13.34 10.48 14.09
N GLN A 68 14.43 10.82 14.83
CA GLN A 68 15.76 10.30 14.52
C GLN A 68 15.82 8.77 14.66
N THR A 69 15.16 8.23 15.68
CA THR A 69 15.08 6.78 15.88
C THR A 69 14.31 6.10 14.74
N ALA A 70 13.17 6.66 14.32
CA ALA A 70 12.41 6.15 13.18
C ALA A 70 13.20 6.22 11.87
N PHE A 71 13.90 7.33 11.64
CA PHE A 71 14.81 7.50 10.49
C PHE A 71 15.97 6.50 10.56
N GLY A 72 16.58 6.30 11.73
CA GLY A 72 17.65 5.32 11.93
C GLY A 72 17.20 3.90 11.59
N ARG A 73 15.99 3.49 12.01
CA ARG A 73 15.41 2.18 11.64
C ARG A 73 15.21 2.04 10.14
N PHE A 74 14.70 3.09 9.49
CA PHE A 74 14.55 3.11 8.03
C PHE A 74 15.92 2.97 7.32
N VAL A 75 16.93 3.72 7.76
CA VAL A 75 18.29 3.64 7.20
C VAL A 75 18.90 2.26 7.43
N ALA A 76 18.79 1.71 8.65
CA ALA A 76 19.28 0.38 8.99
C ALA A 76 18.64 -0.71 8.09
N GLU A 77 17.33 -0.61 7.85
CA GLU A 77 16.60 -1.51 6.94
C GLU A 77 17.14 -1.42 5.51
N ARG A 78 17.45 -0.22 5.03
CA ARG A 78 18.01 -0.02 3.67
C ARG A 78 19.46 -0.45 3.57
N LEU A 79 20.30 -0.15 4.57
CA LEU A 79 21.69 -0.61 4.63
C LEU A 79 21.78 -2.14 4.73
N TYR A 80 20.89 -2.78 5.47
CA TYR A 80 20.82 -4.23 5.53
C TYR A 80 20.49 -4.85 4.17
N PHE A 81 19.57 -4.24 3.40
CA PHE A 81 19.20 -4.73 2.08
C PHE A 81 20.23 -4.40 0.99
N LEU A 82 21.03 -3.34 1.13
CA LEU A 82 21.95 -2.84 0.13
C LEU A 82 22.91 -3.91 -0.47
N PRO A 83 23.59 -4.78 0.32
CA PRO A 83 24.43 -5.83 -0.24
C PRO A 83 23.66 -6.92 -0.99
N HIS A 84 22.37 -7.04 -0.75
CA HIS A 84 21.49 -8.05 -1.34
C HIS A 84 20.75 -7.53 -2.58
N GLU A 85 20.54 -6.23 -2.73
CA GLU A 85 19.77 -5.68 -3.86
C GLU A 85 20.46 -5.92 -5.20
N ARG A 86 19.70 -6.32 -6.22
CA ARG A 86 20.22 -6.52 -7.57
C ARG A 86 20.76 -5.22 -8.16
N ASP A 87 19.99 -4.15 -8.02
CA ASP A 87 20.29 -2.80 -8.49
C ASP A 87 19.40 -1.76 -7.78
N THR A 88 19.64 -0.48 -8.04
CA THR A 88 18.92 0.61 -7.40
C THR A 88 17.41 0.63 -7.72
N SER A 89 16.97 0.03 -8.83
CA SER A 89 15.57 0.00 -9.22
C SER A 89 14.69 -0.85 -8.31
N VAL A 90 15.28 -1.81 -7.61
CA VAL A 90 14.59 -2.73 -6.70
C VAL A 90 14.64 -2.30 -5.24
N ARG A 91 15.45 -1.28 -4.91
CA ARG A 91 15.74 -0.81 -3.55
C ARG A 91 14.50 -0.61 -2.67
N PHE A 92 13.43 -0.07 -3.23
CA PHE A 92 12.16 0.19 -2.53
C PHE A 92 11.04 -0.78 -2.92
N GLN A 93 11.39 -1.88 -3.58
CA GLN A 93 10.43 -2.89 -4.00
C GLN A 93 10.56 -4.20 -3.21
N PHE A 94 11.49 -4.23 -2.26
CA PHE A 94 11.75 -5.34 -1.36
C PHE A 94 11.97 -4.82 0.07
N SER A 95 11.33 -5.46 1.04
CA SER A 95 11.47 -5.15 2.47
C SER A 95 11.73 -6.43 3.25
N PRO A 96 12.94 -6.60 3.80
CA PRO A 96 13.27 -7.71 4.70
C PRO A 96 12.50 -7.65 6.02
N ALA A 97 12.05 -6.46 6.42
CA ALA A 97 11.41 -6.16 7.72
C ALA A 97 12.25 -6.63 8.91
N ARG A 98 13.57 -6.40 8.82
CA ARG A 98 14.53 -6.73 9.87
C ARG A 98 14.52 -5.74 11.01
N PHE A 99 14.25 -4.45 10.71
CA PHE A 99 14.24 -3.36 11.68
C PHE A 99 12.86 -2.74 11.79
N GLY A 100 12.44 -2.45 13.03
CA GLY A 100 11.13 -1.87 13.32
C GLY A 100 11.00 -1.45 14.78
N ALA A 101 9.87 -0.84 15.09
CA ALA A 101 9.52 -0.49 16.46
C ALA A 101 8.92 -1.68 17.20
N ASN A 102 9.13 -1.74 18.50
CA ASN A 102 8.32 -2.56 19.40
C ASN A 102 7.16 -1.70 19.91
N LEU A 103 5.94 -2.14 19.64
CA LEU A 103 4.72 -1.41 19.99
C LEU A 103 3.94 -2.03 21.16
N ASN A 104 4.42 -3.11 21.76
CA ASN A 104 3.68 -3.87 22.77
C ASN A 104 3.17 -3.00 23.92
N PHE A 105 3.97 -2.04 24.37
CA PHE A 105 3.60 -1.17 25.49
C PHE A 105 2.99 0.16 25.06
N HIS A 106 2.76 0.37 23.78
CA HIS A 106 2.16 1.61 23.30
C HIS A 106 0.68 1.70 23.74
N PRO A 107 0.23 2.81 24.35
CA PRO A 107 -1.14 2.92 24.88
C PRO A 107 -2.23 2.60 23.86
N ALA A 108 -2.10 3.08 22.61
CA ALA A 108 -3.07 2.79 21.57
C ALA A 108 -3.16 1.30 21.21
N ILE A 109 -2.06 0.53 21.37
CA ILE A 109 -2.05 -0.92 21.18
C ILE A 109 -2.69 -1.63 22.36
N GLN A 110 -2.32 -1.23 23.58
CA GLN A 110 -2.83 -1.85 24.80
C GLN A 110 -4.35 -1.66 24.96
N GLN A 111 -4.85 -0.48 24.60
CA GLN A 111 -6.27 -0.13 24.73
C GLN A 111 -7.13 -0.63 23.56
N ALA A 112 -6.54 -1.07 22.46
CA ALA A 112 -7.28 -1.55 21.29
C ALA A 112 -8.04 -2.85 21.60
N ASP A 113 -9.26 -2.95 21.11
CA ASP A 113 -10.03 -4.20 21.05
C ASP A 113 -9.70 -4.96 19.74
N VAL A 114 -9.33 -4.23 18.67
CA VAL A 114 -8.93 -4.76 17.37
C VAL A 114 -7.71 -4.01 16.86
N LEU A 115 -6.70 -4.74 16.37
CA LEU A 115 -5.56 -4.19 15.65
C LEU A 115 -5.77 -4.32 14.15
N HIS A 116 -5.68 -3.22 13.41
CA HIS A 116 -5.85 -3.21 11.97
C HIS A 116 -4.55 -2.84 11.27
N LEU A 117 -3.87 -3.83 10.69
CA LEU A 117 -2.62 -3.62 9.97
C LEU A 117 -2.90 -3.13 8.54
N HIS A 118 -2.12 -2.14 8.11
CA HIS A 118 -2.09 -1.66 6.74
C HIS A 118 -0.70 -1.89 6.14
N TRP A 119 -0.08 -0.86 5.57
CA TRP A 119 1.29 -0.94 5.07
C TRP A 119 2.27 -0.57 6.18
N ILE A 120 3.12 -1.51 6.60
CA ILE A 120 3.88 -1.47 7.86
C ILE A 120 5.41 -1.53 7.69
N ASN A 121 5.88 -1.45 6.44
CA ASN A 121 7.30 -1.63 6.08
C ASN A 121 8.15 -0.38 6.33
N PHE A 122 9.39 -0.42 5.88
CA PHE A 122 10.37 0.67 5.90
C PHE A 122 10.73 1.16 7.30
N GLY A 123 10.98 0.21 8.23
CA GLY A 123 11.45 0.52 9.56
C GLY A 123 10.32 0.88 10.55
N PHE A 124 9.04 0.74 10.17
CA PHE A 124 7.94 0.88 11.12
C PHE A 124 7.79 -0.38 11.96
N LEU A 125 7.47 -1.52 11.34
CA LEU A 125 7.43 -2.82 12.02
C LEU A 125 8.43 -3.79 11.41
N SER A 126 9.10 -4.55 12.27
CA SER A 126 9.89 -5.73 11.89
C SER A 126 9.06 -7.00 12.02
N LEU A 127 9.55 -8.14 11.49
CA LEU A 127 8.91 -9.43 11.71
C LEU A 127 8.85 -9.79 13.20
N SER A 128 9.90 -9.49 13.98
CA SER A 128 9.88 -9.66 15.44
C SER A 128 8.88 -8.72 16.13
N GLY A 129 8.72 -7.50 15.63
CA GLY A 129 7.70 -6.58 16.12
C GLY A 129 6.27 -7.08 15.85
N LEU A 130 6.04 -7.67 14.67
CA LEU A 130 4.77 -8.34 14.36
C LEU A 130 4.51 -9.54 15.27
N GLN A 131 5.54 -10.38 15.49
CA GLN A 131 5.44 -11.51 16.41
C GLN A 131 5.01 -11.06 17.80
N SER A 132 5.63 -9.99 18.29
CA SER A 132 5.27 -9.41 19.59
C SER A 132 3.83 -8.88 19.62
N LEU A 133 3.33 -8.28 18.54
CA LEU A 133 1.92 -7.85 18.44
C LEU A 133 0.96 -9.04 18.40
N PHE A 134 1.29 -10.10 17.68
CA PHE A 134 0.45 -11.31 17.59
C PHE A 134 0.36 -12.02 18.94
N ALA A 135 1.47 -12.04 19.71
CA ALA A 135 1.51 -12.59 21.06
C ALA A 135 0.59 -11.87 22.07
N LEU A 136 0.06 -10.68 21.77
CA LEU A 136 -0.93 -10.01 22.62
C LEU A 136 -2.32 -10.70 22.56
N GLY A 137 -2.54 -11.64 21.66
CA GLY A 137 -3.80 -12.37 21.54
C GLY A 137 -5.01 -11.53 21.12
N LYS A 138 -4.78 -10.30 20.63
CA LYS A 138 -5.85 -9.41 20.16
C LYS A 138 -6.29 -9.80 18.75
N PRO A 139 -7.58 -9.64 18.39
CA PRO A 139 -8.06 -9.79 17.03
C PRO A 139 -7.29 -8.90 16.06
N ILE A 140 -6.80 -9.49 14.95
CA ILE A 140 -6.04 -8.77 13.94
C ILE A 140 -6.78 -8.81 12.61
N VAL A 141 -6.97 -7.63 12.04
CA VAL A 141 -7.39 -7.44 10.65
C VAL A 141 -6.20 -6.91 9.87
N TRP A 142 -5.94 -7.43 8.67
CA TRP A 142 -4.85 -6.93 7.82
C TRP A 142 -5.34 -6.60 6.41
N THR A 143 -5.40 -5.31 6.10
CA THR A 143 -5.67 -4.87 4.73
C THR A 143 -4.42 -5.01 3.87
N LEU A 144 -4.51 -5.86 2.84
CA LEU A 144 -3.44 -6.03 1.87
C LEU A 144 -3.44 -4.85 0.88
N HIS A 145 -2.31 -4.13 0.82
CA HIS A 145 -2.11 -3.03 -0.14
C HIS A 145 -1.19 -3.41 -1.29
N ASP A 146 -0.42 -4.46 -1.11
CA ASP A 146 0.51 -5.06 -2.06
C ASP A 146 0.70 -6.55 -1.73
N GLN A 147 1.70 -7.19 -2.31
CA GLN A 147 1.94 -8.63 -2.16
C GLN A 147 2.93 -8.96 -1.02
N TRP A 148 3.43 -7.96 -0.28
CA TRP A 148 4.48 -8.19 0.71
C TRP A 148 4.11 -9.23 1.78
N ALA A 149 2.87 -9.24 2.26
CA ALA A 149 2.45 -10.14 3.33
C ALA A 149 2.61 -11.62 2.95
N PHE A 150 2.44 -11.97 1.67
CA PHE A 150 2.45 -13.34 1.18
C PHE A 150 3.64 -13.70 0.26
N THR A 151 4.69 -12.86 0.25
CA THR A 151 5.93 -13.10 -0.49
C THR A 151 7.13 -13.14 0.44
N GLY A 152 8.29 -13.53 -0.06
CA GLY A 152 9.57 -13.50 0.66
C GLY A 152 10.19 -12.10 0.79
N GLY A 153 9.37 -11.03 0.73
CA GLY A 153 9.83 -9.65 0.95
C GLY A 153 9.57 -8.68 -0.19
N CYS A 154 9.22 -9.13 -1.40
CA CYS A 154 8.89 -8.23 -2.50
C CYS A 154 7.46 -7.69 -2.37
N HIS A 155 7.27 -6.41 -2.75
CA HIS A 155 5.96 -5.76 -2.77
C HIS A 155 5.14 -6.12 -4.02
N TYR A 156 5.80 -6.60 -5.08
CA TYR A 156 5.18 -7.00 -6.35
C TYR A 156 5.95 -8.16 -6.94
N SER A 157 5.28 -9.27 -7.23
CA SER A 157 5.92 -10.49 -7.75
C SER A 157 6.45 -10.34 -9.18
N ARG A 158 5.90 -9.41 -9.99
CA ARG A 158 6.27 -9.20 -11.41
C ARG A 158 6.23 -10.48 -12.23
N GLY A 159 5.25 -11.34 -11.99
CA GLY A 159 5.09 -12.63 -12.66
C GLY A 159 5.87 -13.79 -12.03
N CYS A 160 6.69 -13.54 -10.99
CA CYS A 160 7.27 -14.62 -10.19
C CYS A 160 6.18 -15.36 -9.43
N THR A 161 6.23 -16.68 -9.44
CA THR A 161 5.24 -17.58 -8.80
C THR A 161 5.80 -18.33 -7.60
N HIS A 162 7.04 -18.12 -7.19
CA HIS A 162 7.65 -18.86 -6.09
C HIS A 162 6.92 -18.68 -4.76
N PHE A 163 6.23 -17.56 -4.56
CA PHE A 163 5.42 -17.33 -3.36
C PHE A 163 4.26 -18.34 -3.20
N LEU A 164 3.91 -19.06 -4.26
CA LEU A 164 2.84 -20.09 -4.19
C LEU A 164 3.23 -21.25 -3.30
N THR A 165 4.51 -21.60 -3.28
CA THR A 165 5.07 -22.71 -2.48
C THR A 165 6.10 -22.21 -1.49
N HIS A 166 7.24 -21.73 -1.97
CA HIS A 166 8.32 -21.20 -1.16
C HIS A 166 9.15 -20.20 -1.97
N CYS A 167 9.34 -18.98 -1.44
CA CYS A 167 10.18 -17.98 -2.10
C CYS A 167 11.65 -18.37 -2.04
N GLN A 168 12.30 -18.33 -3.19
CA GLN A 168 13.73 -18.57 -3.41
C GLN A 168 14.11 -18.06 -4.78
N GLN A 169 15.41 -18.02 -5.13
CA GLN A 169 15.93 -17.59 -6.43
C GLN A 169 15.32 -16.24 -6.88
N CYS A 170 15.25 -15.29 -5.94
CA CYS A 170 14.47 -14.07 -6.11
C CYS A 170 15.11 -13.12 -7.14
N PRO A 171 14.38 -12.69 -8.18
CA PRO A 171 14.91 -11.81 -9.22
C PRO A 171 15.22 -10.38 -8.75
N TYR A 172 14.84 -10.03 -7.53
CA TYR A 172 15.17 -8.75 -6.89
C TYR A 172 16.55 -8.75 -6.23
N LEU A 173 17.16 -9.94 -6.04
CA LEU A 173 18.42 -10.09 -5.33
C LEU A 173 19.61 -10.19 -6.28
N LYS A 174 20.76 -9.69 -5.82
CA LYS A 174 22.04 -9.74 -6.54
C LYS A 174 22.57 -11.17 -6.68
N LYS A 175 22.29 -12.00 -5.68
CA LYS A 175 22.69 -13.42 -5.64
C LYS A 175 21.42 -14.26 -5.36
N PRO A 176 20.63 -14.55 -6.40
CA PRO A 176 19.50 -15.48 -6.27
C PRO A 176 20.01 -16.89 -5.91
N GLY A 177 19.30 -17.59 -5.05
CA GLY A 177 19.64 -18.95 -4.63
C GLY A 177 18.53 -19.59 -3.82
N GLU A 178 18.68 -20.87 -3.50
CA GLU A 178 17.68 -21.62 -2.72
C GLU A 178 17.54 -21.12 -1.28
N GLN A 179 18.64 -20.59 -0.72
CA GLN A 179 18.69 -20.03 0.64
C GLN A 179 18.98 -18.52 0.63
N ASP A 180 18.50 -17.82 -0.38
CA ASP A 180 18.67 -16.38 -0.48
C ASP A 180 17.83 -15.60 0.56
N LEU A 181 17.98 -14.29 0.58
CA LEU A 181 17.25 -13.45 1.55
C LEU A 181 15.72 -13.61 1.45
N SER A 182 15.19 -13.90 0.24
CA SER A 182 13.75 -14.09 0.08
C SER A 182 13.26 -15.38 0.71
N SER A 183 14.05 -16.45 0.66
CA SER A 183 13.81 -17.71 1.35
C SER A 183 13.80 -17.49 2.87
N GLN A 184 14.84 -16.84 3.39
CA GLN A 184 14.93 -16.56 4.83
C GLN A 184 13.75 -15.72 5.37
N VAL A 185 13.32 -14.70 4.63
CA VAL A 185 12.15 -13.87 4.99
C VAL A 185 10.86 -14.67 4.90
N PHE A 186 10.75 -15.57 3.91
CA PHE A 186 9.58 -16.44 3.76
C PHE A 186 9.45 -17.39 4.94
N ASP A 187 10.55 -18.07 5.35
CA ASP A 187 10.58 -18.99 6.47
C ASP A 187 10.23 -18.29 7.80
N GLN A 188 10.77 -17.08 8.00
CA GLN A 188 10.43 -16.27 9.16
C GLN A 188 8.93 -15.91 9.19
N LYS A 189 8.35 -15.59 8.04
CA LYS A 189 6.90 -15.33 7.94
C LYS A 189 6.09 -16.61 8.16
N GLN A 190 6.52 -17.74 7.65
CA GLN A 190 5.87 -19.01 7.88
C GLN A 190 5.78 -19.34 9.38
N THR A 191 6.89 -19.18 10.09
CA THR A 191 6.94 -19.32 11.55
C THR A 191 6.04 -18.30 12.25
N LEU A 192 6.11 -17.04 11.83
CA LEU A 192 5.31 -15.95 12.40
C LEU A 192 3.79 -16.19 12.25
N PHE A 193 3.35 -16.72 11.11
CA PHE A 193 1.94 -16.94 10.80
C PHE A 193 1.39 -18.26 11.36
N ALA A 194 2.23 -19.20 11.77
CA ALA A 194 1.79 -20.51 12.25
C ALA A 194 0.83 -20.41 13.46
N GLU A 195 1.03 -19.43 14.34
CA GLU A 195 0.24 -19.23 15.56
C GLU A 195 -0.62 -17.96 15.51
N ALA A 196 -0.66 -17.28 14.37
CA ALA A 196 -1.37 -16.01 14.26
C ALA A 196 -2.86 -16.21 13.93
N SER A 197 -3.71 -15.39 14.54
CA SER A 197 -5.13 -15.30 14.18
C SER A 197 -5.37 -13.98 13.45
N ILE A 198 -5.43 -14.02 12.13
CA ILE A 198 -5.53 -12.83 11.27
C ILE A 198 -6.68 -13.00 10.28
N HIS A 199 -7.46 -11.94 10.09
CA HIS A 199 -8.44 -11.83 9.02
C HIS A 199 -7.89 -10.86 7.96
N PHE A 200 -7.68 -11.35 6.74
CA PHE A 200 -7.17 -10.54 5.65
C PHE A 200 -8.28 -9.84 4.86
N THR A 201 -8.08 -8.54 4.58
CA THR A 201 -9.05 -7.73 3.82
C THR A 201 -8.40 -7.12 2.57
N PRO A 202 -8.21 -7.91 1.50
CA PRO A 202 -7.70 -7.39 0.23
C PRO A 202 -8.73 -6.46 -0.44
N PRO A 203 -8.30 -5.39 -1.16
CA PRO A 203 -9.20 -4.43 -1.80
C PRO A 203 -9.78 -4.93 -3.13
N SER A 204 -9.34 -6.06 -3.64
CA SER A 204 -9.80 -6.62 -4.91
C SER A 204 -9.85 -8.14 -4.88
N ARG A 205 -10.74 -8.71 -5.71
CA ARG A 205 -10.83 -10.17 -5.90
C ARG A 205 -9.52 -10.76 -6.44
N TRP A 206 -8.83 -10.02 -7.31
CA TRP A 206 -7.55 -10.45 -7.86
C TRP A 206 -6.50 -10.61 -6.76
N LEU A 207 -6.32 -9.61 -5.89
CA LEU A 207 -5.33 -9.69 -4.81
C LEU A 207 -5.71 -10.75 -3.77
N ALA A 208 -7.00 -10.95 -3.52
CA ALA A 208 -7.48 -12.04 -2.68
C ALA A 208 -7.08 -13.40 -3.25
N ALA A 209 -7.37 -13.63 -4.55
CA ALA A 209 -7.04 -14.89 -5.23
C ALA A 209 -5.52 -15.16 -5.23
N GLU A 210 -4.68 -14.15 -5.48
CA GLU A 210 -3.22 -14.29 -5.43
C GLU A 210 -2.74 -14.62 -4.00
N ALA A 211 -3.24 -13.92 -2.98
CA ALA A 211 -2.85 -14.14 -1.60
C ALA A 211 -3.27 -15.53 -1.07
N GLN A 212 -4.46 -15.99 -1.40
CA GLN A 212 -4.97 -17.32 -1.01
C GLN A 212 -4.19 -18.48 -1.62
N ARG A 213 -3.52 -18.25 -2.75
CA ARG A 213 -2.67 -19.28 -3.39
C ARG A 213 -1.32 -19.43 -2.71
N SER A 214 -0.88 -18.46 -1.89
CA SER A 214 0.39 -18.56 -1.16
C SER A 214 0.25 -19.49 0.03
N THR A 215 1.24 -20.40 0.19
CA THR A 215 1.35 -21.28 1.36
C THR A 215 1.44 -20.54 2.68
N LEU A 216 1.85 -19.26 2.67
CA LEU A 216 1.85 -18.42 3.87
C LEU A 216 0.44 -18.05 4.35
N LEU A 217 -0.51 -17.83 3.43
CA LEU A 217 -1.80 -17.25 3.80
C LEU A 217 -3.01 -18.12 3.50
N GLN A 218 -2.85 -19.26 2.83
CA GLN A 218 -3.97 -20.11 2.38
C GLN A 218 -4.91 -20.59 3.51
N GLN A 219 -4.41 -20.65 4.76
CA GLN A 219 -5.21 -21.10 5.93
C GLN A 219 -6.05 -19.99 6.56
N PHE A 220 -5.83 -18.72 6.20
CA PHE A 220 -6.50 -17.61 6.84
C PHE A 220 -7.84 -17.25 6.18
N PRO A 221 -8.77 -16.64 6.92
CA PRO A 221 -10.00 -16.09 6.36
C PRO A 221 -9.73 -14.81 5.57
N PHE A 222 -10.46 -14.63 4.47
CA PHE A 222 -10.40 -13.47 3.59
C PHE A 222 -11.78 -12.86 3.37
N THR A 223 -11.86 -11.54 3.41
CA THR A 223 -13.04 -10.79 2.96
C THR A 223 -12.57 -9.66 2.02
N VAL A 224 -13.06 -9.66 0.79
CA VAL A 224 -12.73 -8.59 -0.17
C VAL A 224 -13.49 -7.33 0.22
N ILE A 225 -12.76 -6.29 0.62
CA ILE A 225 -13.32 -4.99 0.99
C ILE A 225 -12.64 -3.89 0.15
N PRO A 226 -13.31 -3.35 -0.87
CA PRO A 226 -12.77 -2.23 -1.67
C PRO A 226 -12.45 -1.01 -0.80
N TYR A 227 -11.46 -0.22 -1.24
CA TYR A 227 -11.10 0.99 -0.51
C TYR A 227 -12.26 1.98 -0.39
N ALA A 228 -12.44 2.53 0.82
CA ALA A 228 -13.42 3.57 1.06
C ALA A 228 -13.09 4.84 0.26
N ILE A 229 -14.11 5.40 -0.41
CA ILE A 229 -14.04 6.68 -1.09
C ILE A 229 -15.16 7.62 -0.60
N ASN A 230 -14.88 8.90 -0.59
CA ASN A 230 -15.90 9.90 -0.27
C ASN A 230 -16.76 10.16 -1.51
N GLN A 231 -17.98 9.59 -1.55
CA GLN A 231 -18.89 9.70 -2.69
C GLN A 231 -19.41 11.13 -2.93
N ARG A 232 -19.29 12.04 -1.97
CA ARG A 232 -19.62 13.46 -2.18
C ARG A 232 -18.58 14.18 -3.03
N ILE A 233 -17.33 13.72 -2.97
CA ILE A 233 -16.20 14.26 -3.74
C ILE A 233 -16.02 13.47 -5.03
N PHE A 234 -15.97 12.14 -4.93
CA PHE A 234 -15.78 11.23 -6.06
C PHE A 234 -17.12 10.79 -6.63
N ARG A 235 -17.75 11.65 -7.40
CA ARG A 235 -19.04 11.44 -8.06
C ARG A 235 -18.97 11.85 -9.53
N PRO A 236 -19.76 11.27 -10.39
CA PRO A 236 -19.93 11.78 -11.75
C PRO A 236 -20.41 13.23 -11.72
N ILE A 237 -19.84 14.07 -12.54
CA ILE A 237 -20.25 15.47 -12.77
C ILE A 237 -20.59 15.67 -14.24
N GLY A 238 -21.40 16.69 -14.54
CA GLY A 238 -21.76 17.00 -15.93
C GLY A 238 -20.55 17.41 -16.77
N ARG A 239 -20.58 17.08 -18.06
CA ARG A 239 -19.47 17.40 -18.99
C ARG A 239 -19.15 18.90 -19.04
N ALA A 240 -20.18 19.75 -19.06
CA ALA A 240 -20.00 21.20 -19.09
C ALA A 240 -19.29 21.70 -17.80
N GLU A 241 -19.72 21.19 -16.61
CA GLU A 241 -19.08 21.50 -15.33
C GLU A 241 -17.61 21.04 -15.30
N ALA A 242 -17.32 19.83 -15.80
CA ALA A 242 -15.97 19.30 -15.88
C ALA A 242 -15.09 20.12 -16.82
N ASN A 243 -15.59 20.46 -18.02
CA ASN A 243 -14.86 21.27 -18.99
C ASN A 243 -14.53 22.66 -18.43
N ALA A 244 -15.49 23.31 -17.76
CA ALA A 244 -15.28 24.61 -17.14
C ALA A 244 -14.22 24.53 -16.02
N HIS A 245 -14.31 23.49 -15.16
CA HIS A 245 -13.37 23.31 -14.04
C HIS A 245 -11.91 23.11 -14.50
N PHE A 246 -11.71 22.36 -15.59
CA PHE A 246 -10.37 22.04 -16.11
C PHE A 246 -9.94 22.97 -17.26
N ALA A 247 -10.70 24.04 -17.55
CA ALA A 247 -10.48 24.94 -18.69
C ALA A 247 -10.31 24.18 -20.03
N LEU A 248 -11.11 23.12 -20.23
CA LEU A 248 -11.08 22.32 -21.44
C LEU A 248 -12.07 22.88 -22.46
N PRO A 249 -11.71 22.88 -23.76
CA PRO A 249 -12.63 23.32 -24.80
C PRO A 249 -13.88 22.44 -24.83
N ASP A 250 -15.02 23.06 -25.12
CA ASP A 250 -16.24 22.31 -25.41
C ASP A 250 -16.13 21.76 -26.85
N THR A 251 -16.01 20.45 -26.95
CA THR A 251 -15.92 19.77 -28.27
C THR A 251 -17.28 19.52 -28.91
N GLY A 252 -18.38 20.03 -28.32
CA GLY A 252 -19.73 19.82 -28.81
C GLY A 252 -20.17 18.35 -28.76
N ASN A 253 -21.28 18.05 -29.47
CA ASN A 253 -21.80 16.69 -29.62
C ASN A 253 -21.20 15.94 -30.84
N ASP A 254 -20.18 16.50 -31.49
CA ASP A 254 -19.56 15.85 -32.63
C ASP A 254 -18.66 14.70 -32.13
N ARG A 255 -19.26 13.51 -32.12
CA ARG A 255 -18.61 12.26 -31.71
C ARG A 255 -17.50 11.82 -32.67
N THR A 256 -17.40 12.44 -33.85
CA THR A 256 -16.44 12.02 -34.90
C THR A 256 -15.11 12.77 -34.79
N ARG A 257 -15.06 13.94 -34.13
CA ARG A 257 -13.90 14.83 -34.21
C ARG A 257 -12.94 14.83 -33.01
N SER A 258 -13.36 14.44 -31.80
CA SER A 258 -12.38 14.43 -30.68
C SER A 258 -12.83 13.58 -29.50
N ALA A 259 -12.54 12.30 -29.59
CA ALA A 259 -12.47 11.50 -28.37
C ALA A 259 -11.38 12.09 -27.47
N ARG A 260 -11.70 12.28 -26.18
CA ARG A 260 -10.73 12.71 -25.18
C ARG A 260 -10.24 11.49 -24.42
N LEU A 261 -8.94 11.20 -24.50
CA LEU A 261 -8.30 10.06 -23.85
C LEU A 261 -7.52 10.56 -22.63
N LEU A 262 -7.79 9.98 -21.49
CA LEU A 262 -7.18 10.40 -20.22
C LEU A 262 -6.29 9.28 -19.67
N PHE A 263 -5.03 9.58 -19.37
CA PHE A 263 -4.15 8.74 -18.58
C PHE A 263 -3.77 9.46 -17.28
N GLY A 264 -3.84 8.73 -16.15
CA GLY A 264 -3.51 9.31 -14.85
C GLY A 264 -2.73 8.37 -13.95
N SER A 265 -1.69 8.91 -13.29
CA SER A 265 -0.89 8.17 -12.32
C SER A 265 -0.20 9.13 -11.36
N ALA A 266 0.05 8.70 -10.10
CA ALA A 266 0.84 9.50 -9.16
C ALA A 266 2.27 9.76 -9.68
N ASN A 267 2.83 8.80 -10.45
CA ASN A 267 4.10 8.94 -11.17
C ASN A 267 3.97 8.21 -12.51
N VAL A 268 3.95 8.96 -13.61
CA VAL A 268 3.81 8.40 -14.97
C VAL A 268 5.04 7.61 -15.43
N THR A 269 6.21 7.83 -14.80
CA THR A 269 7.42 7.06 -15.09
C THR A 269 7.47 5.70 -14.38
N ASP A 270 6.51 5.41 -13.49
CA ASP A 270 6.40 4.10 -12.86
C ASP A 270 5.89 3.08 -13.88
N THR A 271 6.76 2.16 -14.29
CA THR A 271 6.47 1.13 -15.31
C THR A 271 5.23 0.28 -14.98
N ARG A 272 4.91 0.11 -13.69
CA ARG A 272 3.72 -0.63 -13.21
C ARG A 272 2.40 0.07 -13.55
N LYS A 273 2.44 1.38 -13.85
CA LYS A 273 1.25 2.19 -14.19
C LYS A 273 0.86 2.11 -15.66
N GLY A 274 1.73 1.52 -16.50
CA GLY A 274 1.38 1.16 -17.87
C GLY A 274 1.37 2.32 -18.86
N PHE A 275 2.03 3.44 -18.57
CA PHE A 275 2.10 4.58 -19.49
C PHE A 275 2.64 4.17 -20.88
N ARG A 276 3.63 3.25 -20.90
CA ARG A 276 4.17 2.73 -22.16
C ARG A 276 3.08 2.08 -23.02
N TYR A 277 2.24 1.23 -22.42
CA TYR A 277 1.15 0.59 -23.17
C TYR A 277 0.14 1.60 -23.70
N PHE A 278 -0.13 2.68 -22.94
CA PHE A 278 -0.97 3.76 -23.41
C PHE A 278 -0.34 4.48 -24.61
N ALA A 279 0.95 4.81 -24.55
CA ALA A 279 1.68 5.45 -25.67
C ALA A 279 1.74 4.54 -26.90
N ASP A 280 2.04 3.25 -26.73
CA ASP A 280 2.07 2.27 -27.81
C ASP A 280 0.67 2.13 -28.48
N ALA A 281 -0.39 2.13 -27.68
CA ALA A 281 -1.77 2.09 -28.19
C ALA A 281 -2.14 3.34 -29.00
N LEU A 282 -1.70 4.53 -28.59
CA LEU A 282 -1.90 5.76 -29.36
C LEU A 282 -1.15 5.73 -30.69
N THR A 283 0.06 5.18 -30.69
CA THR A 283 0.84 5.00 -31.93
C THR A 283 0.11 4.07 -32.91
N LEU A 284 -0.40 2.94 -32.42
CA LEU A 284 -1.19 2.01 -33.23
C LEU A 284 -2.49 2.64 -33.74
N LEU A 285 -3.18 3.40 -32.88
CA LEU A 285 -4.39 4.11 -33.26
C LEU A 285 -4.12 5.08 -34.43
N HIS A 286 -3.05 5.87 -34.33
CA HIS A 286 -2.68 6.82 -35.39
C HIS A 286 -2.28 6.12 -36.70
N GLN A 287 -1.62 4.96 -36.62
CA GLN A 287 -1.26 4.16 -37.81
C GLN A 287 -2.47 3.54 -38.51
N GLN A 288 -3.42 3.03 -37.72
CA GLN A 288 -4.60 2.33 -38.26
C GLN A 288 -5.74 3.28 -38.62
N HIS A 289 -5.83 4.42 -37.95
CA HIS A 289 -6.90 5.41 -38.06
C HIS A 289 -6.33 6.83 -38.05
N PRO A 290 -5.58 7.23 -39.09
CA PRO A 290 -4.96 8.56 -39.15
C PRO A 290 -5.96 9.72 -39.16
N GLU A 291 -7.22 9.44 -39.51
CA GLU A 291 -8.34 10.39 -39.49
C GLU A 291 -8.79 10.74 -38.05
N LEU A 292 -8.46 9.90 -37.09
CA LEU A 292 -8.81 10.12 -35.67
C LEU A 292 -7.72 10.95 -34.98
N THR A 293 -8.11 12.10 -34.45
CA THR A 293 -7.21 13.02 -33.72
C THR A 293 -7.70 13.23 -32.30
N PRO A 294 -7.54 12.23 -31.41
CA PRO A 294 -8.00 12.36 -30.03
C PRO A 294 -7.21 13.41 -29.26
N GLU A 295 -7.90 14.15 -28.40
CA GLU A 295 -7.24 15.00 -27.39
C GLU A 295 -6.67 14.12 -26.28
N ILE A 296 -5.37 14.23 -25.99
CA ILE A 296 -4.68 13.43 -25.00
C ILE A 296 -4.46 14.25 -23.72
N LEU A 297 -5.00 13.78 -22.62
CA LEU A 297 -4.81 14.37 -21.30
C LEU A 297 -3.97 13.42 -20.43
N VAL A 298 -2.88 13.92 -19.85
CA VAL A 298 -2.02 13.14 -18.96
C VAL A 298 -1.86 13.91 -17.65
N PHE A 299 -2.13 13.26 -16.52
CA PHE A 299 -1.86 13.87 -15.21
C PHE A 299 -0.98 12.96 -14.34
N GLY A 300 -0.13 13.60 -13.54
CA GLY A 300 0.79 12.93 -12.61
C GLY A 300 2.17 13.56 -12.63
N LYS A 301 3.05 13.06 -11.73
CA LYS A 301 4.45 13.46 -11.75
C LYS A 301 5.18 12.73 -12.87
N GLY A 302 5.93 13.45 -13.68
CA GLY A 302 6.78 12.91 -14.72
C GLY A 302 7.74 13.98 -15.20
N ARG A 303 8.85 13.60 -15.86
CA ARG A 303 9.61 14.56 -16.66
C ARG A 303 8.92 14.61 -18.02
N SER A 304 8.53 15.81 -18.42
CA SER A 304 8.17 16.15 -19.79
C SER A 304 9.36 15.94 -20.70
#